data_bd4886959a5ee5f40582ad72c8c14e19
#
_entry.id   bd4886959a5ee5f40582ad72c8c14e19
#
_cell.length_a   1.000
_cell.length_b   1.000
_cell.length_c   1.000
_cell.angle_alpha   90.00
_cell.angle_beta   90.00
_cell.angle_gamma   90.00
#
_symmetry.space_group_name_H-M   'P 1'
#
loop_
_entity.id
_entity.type
_entity.pdbx_description
1 polymer ?
#
loop_
_entity_poly.entity_id
_entity_poly.type
_entity_poly.pdbx_seq_one_letter_code
_entity_poly.pdbx_strand_id
1 'polypeptide(L)'
;MKILDVGCGANKYEGAIGLDNNPRTAADVIHDLGSVPYPFADNEFDLIVSRHVVEHVPDVMAFVTELYRITRHGGIIKLVTPHYTNPDWATDPTHRNHFNSYSFNTFMADRQVFDFYTEVKLKPVKNYVSLANLWRAVGFEFIVNLDQKSPKFRFTRKFWEFYLSYIFRAKELSFEFEVIKEDSKNGETKLLA
;
A
#
# COMPACT_ATOMS: atom_id res chain seq x y z
N MET A 1 -4.44 -19.08 -7.63
CA MET A 1 -4.17 -17.69 -7.18
C MET A 1 -2.77 -17.36 -7.60
N LYS A 2 -2.58 -16.33 -8.45
CA LYS A 2 -1.27 -15.87 -8.91
C LYS A 2 -0.80 -14.73 -8.01
N ILE A 3 0.36 -14.89 -7.39
CA ILE A 3 0.87 -13.97 -6.36
C ILE A 3 2.17 -13.33 -6.86
N LEU A 4 2.33 -12.03 -6.66
CA LEU A 4 3.59 -11.30 -6.89
C LEU A 4 4.08 -10.73 -5.55
N ASP A 5 5.37 -10.91 -5.25
CA ASP A 5 6.06 -10.24 -4.15
C ASP A 5 7.01 -9.18 -4.74
N VAL A 6 6.62 -7.92 -4.62
CA VAL A 6 7.35 -6.76 -5.18
C VAL A 6 8.35 -6.26 -4.16
N GLY A 7 9.64 -6.24 -4.54
CA GLY A 7 10.75 -6.01 -3.62
C GLY A 7 10.91 -7.18 -2.64
N CYS A 8 10.92 -8.39 -3.18
CA CYS A 8 10.85 -9.62 -2.38
C CYS A 8 12.06 -9.84 -1.46
N GLY A 9 13.19 -9.19 -1.72
CA GLY A 9 14.41 -9.38 -0.95
C GLY A 9 14.83 -10.85 -0.85
N ALA A 10 15.44 -11.21 0.27
CA ALA A 10 15.87 -12.58 0.54
C ALA A 10 14.72 -13.49 1.03
N ASN A 11 13.60 -12.91 1.52
CA ASN A 11 12.50 -13.62 2.16
C ASN A 11 11.21 -13.48 1.35
N LYS A 12 11.23 -14.04 0.13
CA LYS A 12 10.08 -14.04 -0.78
C LYS A 12 8.84 -14.64 -0.14
N TYR A 13 7.68 -14.03 -0.39
CA TYR A 13 6.39 -14.56 0.04
C TYR A 13 6.14 -15.95 -0.55
N GLU A 14 5.68 -16.90 0.26
CA GLU A 14 5.50 -18.28 -0.13
C GLU A 14 4.54 -18.42 -1.32
N GLY A 15 4.97 -19.13 -2.36
CA GLY A 15 4.19 -19.35 -3.58
C GLY A 15 4.10 -18.15 -4.52
N ALA A 16 4.82 -17.04 -4.24
CA ALA A 16 4.83 -15.87 -5.09
C ALA A 16 5.92 -15.93 -6.17
N ILE A 17 5.68 -15.21 -7.26
CA ILE A 17 6.74 -14.74 -8.16
C ILE A 17 7.41 -13.55 -7.46
N GLY A 18 8.73 -13.56 -7.35
CA GLY A 18 9.51 -12.48 -6.75
C GLY A 18 9.97 -11.50 -7.81
N LEU A 19 9.74 -10.20 -7.58
CA LEU A 19 10.29 -9.09 -8.35
C LEU A 19 11.22 -8.27 -7.46
N ASP A 20 12.45 -8.03 -7.89
CA ASP A 20 13.43 -7.21 -7.16
C ASP A 20 14.47 -6.64 -8.12
N ASN A 21 15.13 -5.55 -7.76
CA ASN A 21 16.20 -4.97 -8.56
C ASN A 21 17.57 -5.62 -8.28
N ASN A 22 17.71 -6.35 -7.18
CA ASN A 22 18.98 -6.94 -6.75
C ASN A 22 19.04 -8.43 -7.12
N PRO A 23 20.00 -8.86 -7.98
CA PRO A 23 20.12 -10.25 -8.39
C PRO A 23 20.61 -11.21 -7.28
N ARG A 24 20.95 -10.68 -6.09
CA ARG A 24 21.34 -11.49 -4.92
C ARG A 24 20.17 -11.82 -4.01
N THR A 25 18.95 -11.49 -4.40
CA THR A 25 17.71 -11.76 -3.67
C THR A 25 17.07 -13.07 -4.11
N ALA A 26 15.89 -13.38 -3.59
CA ALA A 26 15.07 -14.52 -4.01
C ALA A 26 14.17 -14.19 -5.22
N ALA A 27 14.51 -13.17 -6.00
CA ALA A 27 13.73 -12.72 -7.15
C ALA A 27 13.77 -13.74 -8.30
N ASP A 28 12.61 -13.95 -8.92
CA ASP A 28 12.45 -14.70 -10.17
C ASP A 28 12.59 -13.76 -11.37
N VAL A 29 12.27 -12.48 -11.19
CA VAL A 29 12.35 -11.42 -12.21
C VAL A 29 13.17 -10.27 -11.64
N ILE A 30 14.24 -9.89 -12.35
CA ILE A 30 15.07 -8.74 -11.97
C ILE A 30 14.57 -7.53 -12.74
N HIS A 31 14.14 -6.49 -12.00
CA HIS A 31 13.63 -5.25 -12.59
C HIS A 31 13.79 -4.08 -11.62
N ASP A 32 14.12 -2.91 -12.14
CA ASP A 32 14.16 -1.67 -11.36
C ASP A 32 12.74 -1.16 -11.09
N LEU A 33 12.36 -1.10 -9.83
CA LEU A 33 11.01 -0.67 -9.40
C LEU A 33 10.74 0.82 -9.66
N GLY A 34 11.76 1.60 -9.97
CA GLY A 34 11.62 2.98 -10.44
C GLY A 34 11.33 3.09 -11.95
N SER A 35 11.41 1.98 -12.69
CA SER A 35 11.20 1.93 -14.14
C SER A 35 9.86 1.28 -14.47
N VAL A 36 9.01 2.00 -15.18
CA VAL A 36 7.69 1.51 -15.65
C VAL A 36 7.67 1.40 -17.17
N PRO A 37 6.88 0.45 -17.75
CA PRO A 37 6.03 -0.53 -17.10
C PRO A 37 6.80 -1.73 -16.53
N TYR A 38 6.25 -2.37 -15.51
CA TYR A 38 6.78 -3.65 -15.02
C TYR A 38 6.56 -4.77 -16.05
N PRO A 39 7.44 -5.80 -16.09
CA PRO A 39 7.44 -6.82 -17.13
C PRO A 39 6.33 -7.87 -16.95
N PHE A 40 5.11 -7.41 -16.66
CA PHE A 40 3.93 -8.22 -16.46
C PHE A 40 2.74 -7.66 -17.24
N ALA A 41 1.82 -8.54 -17.63
CA ALA A 41 0.61 -8.16 -18.33
C ALA A 41 -0.40 -7.45 -17.40
N ASP A 42 -1.32 -6.71 -17.99
CA ASP A 42 -2.45 -6.15 -17.27
C ASP A 42 -3.31 -7.25 -16.64
N ASN A 43 -3.80 -7.03 -15.42
CA ASN A 43 -4.71 -7.96 -14.74
C ASN A 43 -4.12 -9.36 -14.50
N GLU A 44 -2.83 -9.48 -14.36
CA GLU A 44 -2.13 -10.76 -14.28
C GLU A 44 -2.21 -11.42 -12.89
N PHE A 45 -2.27 -10.61 -11.82
CA PHE A 45 -2.15 -11.11 -10.45
C PHE A 45 -3.45 -11.02 -9.64
N ASP A 46 -3.67 -12.04 -8.81
CA ASP A 46 -4.75 -12.09 -7.81
C ASP A 46 -4.37 -11.35 -6.52
N LEU A 47 -3.08 -11.42 -6.16
CA LEU A 47 -2.52 -10.83 -4.95
C LEU A 47 -1.15 -10.24 -5.25
N ILE A 48 -0.95 -9.00 -4.86
CA ILE A 48 0.37 -8.37 -4.78
C ILE A 48 0.71 -8.13 -3.31
N VAL A 49 1.94 -8.48 -2.94
CA VAL A 49 2.52 -8.18 -1.63
C VAL A 49 3.75 -7.30 -1.85
N SER A 50 3.89 -6.23 -1.08
CA SER A 50 5.08 -5.39 -1.08
C SER A 50 5.36 -4.93 0.35
N ARG A 51 6.55 -5.24 0.86
CA ARG A 51 6.95 -5.01 2.24
C ARG A 51 8.24 -4.22 2.28
N HIS A 52 8.19 -3.03 2.85
CA HIS A 52 9.36 -2.14 2.98
C HIS A 52 9.99 -1.81 1.62
N VAL A 53 9.18 -1.34 0.67
CA VAL A 53 9.57 -0.99 -0.69
C VAL A 53 9.10 0.40 -1.07
N VAL A 54 7.83 0.73 -0.80
CA VAL A 54 7.22 1.99 -1.25
C VAL A 54 7.91 3.23 -0.67
N GLU A 55 8.58 3.10 0.47
CA GLU A 55 9.42 4.15 1.05
C GLU A 55 10.68 4.46 0.24
N HIS A 56 11.15 3.52 -0.59
CA HIS A 56 12.36 3.67 -1.39
C HIS A 56 12.11 4.13 -2.82
N VAL A 57 10.89 3.93 -3.37
CA VAL A 57 10.63 4.24 -4.79
C VAL A 57 10.72 5.73 -5.08
N PRO A 58 11.22 6.12 -6.25
CA PRO A 58 11.36 7.52 -6.62
C PRO A 58 10.01 8.21 -6.87
N ASP A 59 9.00 7.45 -7.34
CA ASP A 59 7.66 7.94 -7.67
C ASP A 59 6.60 6.98 -7.14
N VAL A 60 5.93 7.36 -6.06
CA VAL A 60 4.87 6.59 -5.41
C VAL A 60 3.62 6.49 -6.31
N MET A 61 3.33 7.53 -7.10
CA MET A 61 2.17 7.53 -8.01
C MET A 61 2.37 6.50 -9.11
N ALA A 62 3.53 6.50 -9.77
CA ALA A 62 3.87 5.52 -10.79
C ALA A 62 3.89 4.09 -10.22
N PHE A 63 4.48 3.90 -9.04
CA PHE A 63 4.51 2.62 -8.35
C PHE A 63 3.11 2.05 -8.11
N VAL A 64 2.22 2.81 -7.48
CA VAL A 64 0.84 2.36 -7.19
C VAL A 64 0.04 2.14 -8.46
N THR A 65 0.26 2.97 -9.50
CA THR A 65 -0.39 2.79 -10.82
C THR A 65 0.02 1.47 -11.47
N GLU A 66 1.29 1.10 -11.39
CA GLU A 66 1.76 -0.19 -11.91
C GLU A 66 1.20 -1.38 -11.13
N LEU A 67 1.21 -1.32 -9.78
CA LEU A 67 0.57 -2.36 -8.97
C LEU A 67 -0.91 -2.51 -9.34
N TYR A 68 -1.62 -1.38 -9.53
CA TYR A 68 -3.02 -1.40 -9.97
C TYR A 68 -3.16 -2.01 -11.36
N ARG A 69 -2.31 -1.63 -12.34
CA ARG A 69 -2.37 -2.14 -13.72
C ARG A 69 -2.27 -3.66 -13.77
N ILE A 70 -1.27 -4.23 -13.07
CA ILE A 70 -0.97 -5.66 -13.12
C ILE A 70 -1.87 -6.51 -12.21
N THR A 71 -2.59 -5.90 -11.24
CA THR A 71 -3.58 -6.59 -10.40
C THR A 71 -4.92 -6.64 -11.14
N ARG A 72 -5.60 -7.79 -11.14
CA ARG A 72 -6.94 -7.91 -11.74
C ARG A 72 -8.01 -7.17 -10.93
N HIS A 73 -9.16 -6.92 -11.52
CA HIS A 73 -10.35 -6.47 -10.77
C HIS A 73 -10.67 -7.45 -9.62
N GLY A 74 -10.98 -6.93 -8.44
CA GLY A 74 -11.19 -7.70 -7.22
C GLY A 74 -9.93 -8.36 -6.64
N GLY A 75 -8.77 -8.17 -7.27
CA GLY A 75 -7.48 -8.58 -6.71
C GLY A 75 -7.06 -7.71 -5.54
N ILE A 76 -6.11 -8.20 -4.74
CA ILE A 76 -5.68 -7.53 -3.50
C ILE A 76 -4.24 -7.04 -3.63
N ILE A 77 -4.01 -5.80 -3.18
CA ILE A 77 -2.68 -5.22 -2.99
C ILE A 77 -2.44 -5.06 -1.50
N LYS A 78 -1.37 -5.68 -0.98
CA LYS A 78 -0.91 -5.56 0.41
C LYS A 78 0.38 -4.78 0.46
N LEU A 79 0.38 -3.65 1.19
CA LEU A 79 1.54 -2.81 1.39
C LEU A 79 1.89 -2.76 2.89
N VAL A 80 3.17 -2.93 3.20
CA VAL A 80 3.72 -2.67 4.54
C VAL A 80 4.85 -1.66 4.39
N THR A 81 4.83 -0.60 5.20
CA THR A 81 5.84 0.47 5.17
C THR A 81 6.02 1.07 6.56
N PRO A 82 7.18 1.65 6.90
CA PRO A 82 7.35 2.35 8.16
C PRO A 82 6.40 3.55 8.29
N HIS A 83 5.89 3.77 9.49
CA HIS A 83 5.19 5.00 9.80
C HIS A 83 6.18 6.16 9.94
N TYR A 84 5.80 7.39 9.56
CA TYR A 84 6.69 8.55 9.59
C TYR A 84 7.24 8.89 10.99
N THR A 85 6.60 8.40 12.07
CA THR A 85 7.09 8.56 13.46
C THR A 85 8.01 7.44 13.93
N ASN A 86 8.25 6.42 13.07
CA ASN A 86 9.19 5.36 13.39
C ASN A 86 10.63 5.92 13.37
N PRO A 87 11.39 5.88 14.47
CA PRO A 87 12.78 6.34 14.48
C PRO A 87 13.68 5.53 13.54
N ASP A 88 13.34 4.25 13.30
CA ASP A 88 14.11 3.39 12.40
C ASP A 88 14.01 3.86 10.93
N TRP A 89 13.02 4.70 10.59
CA TRP A 89 12.93 5.28 9.26
C TRP A 89 14.20 6.06 8.89
N ALA A 90 14.79 6.79 9.84
CA ALA A 90 15.98 7.60 9.62
C ALA A 90 17.28 6.77 9.64
N THR A 91 17.23 5.48 9.98
CA THR A 91 18.43 4.62 10.00
C THR A 91 18.83 4.11 8.62
N ASP A 92 17.89 4.12 7.66
CA ASP A 92 18.18 3.77 6.27
C ASP A 92 18.22 5.03 5.39
N PRO A 93 19.39 5.43 4.87
CA PRO A 93 19.53 6.63 4.05
C PRO A 93 18.87 6.53 2.67
N THR A 94 18.38 5.35 2.29
CA THR A 94 17.68 5.13 1.01
C THR A 94 16.18 5.40 1.10
N HIS A 95 15.61 5.60 2.29
CA HIS A 95 14.23 6.03 2.49
C HIS A 95 14.01 7.44 1.92
N ARG A 96 13.02 7.58 1.05
CA ARG A 96 12.67 8.84 0.36
C ARG A 96 11.30 9.37 0.77
N ASN A 97 10.36 8.45 1.06
CA ASN A 97 8.96 8.78 1.26
C ASN A 97 8.53 8.50 2.70
N HIS A 98 7.74 9.42 3.26
CA HIS A 98 7.16 9.30 4.60
C HIS A 98 5.67 8.99 4.48
N PHE A 99 5.20 8.01 5.26
CA PHE A 99 3.81 7.58 5.21
C PHE A 99 3.12 7.69 6.57
N ASN A 100 1.83 8.02 6.51
CA ASN A 100 0.89 7.94 7.62
C ASN A 100 -0.35 7.13 7.21
N SER A 101 -1.29 6.96 8.12
CA SER A 101 -2.49 6.15 7.86
C SER A 101 -3.42 6.70 6.76
N TYR A 102 -3.16 7.91 6.25
CA TYR A 102 -3.96 8.59 5.21
C TYR A 102 -3.23 8.77 3.88
N SER A 103 -1.96 8.38 3.79
CA SER A 103 -1.11 8.66 2.62
C SER A 103 -1.63 8.09 1.30
N PHE A 104 -2.41 7.00 1.35
CA PHE A 104 -2.99 6.39 0.15
C PHE A 104 -4.43 6.83 -0.15
N ASN A 105 -4.97 7.82 0.56
CA ASN A 105 -6.36 8.26 0.35
C ASN A 105 -6.63 8.78 -1.07
N THR A 106 -5.62 9.31 -1.75
CA THR A 106 -5.73 9.78 -3.14
C THR A 106 -6.12 8.68 -4.12
N PHE A 107 -5.81 7.41 -3.79
CA PHE A 107 -6.13 6.25 -4.63
C PHE A 107 -7.49 5.61 -4.28
N MET A 108 -8.18 6.09 -3.22
CA MET A 108 -9.42 5.47 -2.75
C MET A 108 -10.61 5.92 -3.57
N ALA A 109 -11.35 4.97 -4.14
CA ALA A 109 -12.52 5.23 -4.98
C ALA A 109 -13.61 6.09 -4.30
N ASP A 110 -13.74 5.97 -2.96
CA ASP A 110 -14.73 6.70 -2.16
C ASP A 110 -14.23 8.04 -1.59
N ARG A 111 -12.96 8.39 -1.80
CA ARG A 111 -12.29 9.52 -1.16
C ARG A 111 -11.41 10.36 -2.07
N GLN A 112 -11.46 10.12 -3.37
CA GLN A 112 -10.71 10.93 -4.33
C GLN A 112 -11.15 12.39 -4.24
N VAL A 113 -10.30 13.22 -3.60
CA VAL A 113 -10.49 14.68 -3.56
C VAL A 113 -10.05 15.30 -4.88
N PHE A 114 -9.10 14.64 -5.56
CA PHE A 114 -8.47 15.12 -6.79
C PHE A 114 -8.36 13.96 -7.79
N ASP A 115 -9.42 13.71 -8.56
CA ASP A 115 -9.50 12.64 -9.57
C ASP A 115 -8.54 12.84 -10.75
N PHE A 116 -8.07 14.08 -10.96
CA PHE A 116 -7.12 14.42 -12.02
C PHE A 116 -5.67 13.95 -11.76
N TYR A 117 -5.34 13.49 -10.54
CA TYR A 117 -3.99 12.97 -10.25
C TYR A 117 -3.82 11.52 -10.69
N THR A 118 -4.88 10.72 -10.68
CA THR A 118 -4.80 9.29 -10.96
C THR A 118 -6.16 8.69 -11.28
N GLU A 119 -6.18 7.73 -12.21
CA GLU A 119 -7.34 6.91 -12.52
C GLU A 119 -7.43 5.66 -11.64
N VAL A 120 -6.46 5.45 -10.75
CA VAL A 120 -6.42 4.31 -9.83
C VAL A 120 -7.61 4.38 -8.87
N LYS A 121 -8.37 3.30 -8.78
CA LYS A 121 -9.51 3.15 -7.87
C LYS A 121 -9.30 1.94 -6.96
N LEU A 122 -8.97 2.20 -5.71
CA LEU A 122 -8.80 1.19 -4.68
C LEU A 122 -9.92 1.29 -3.64
N LYS A 123 -10.34 0.13 -3.12
CA LYS A 123 -11.24 0.05 -1.98
C LYS A 123 -10.45 -0.41 -0.75
N PRO A 124 -10.48 0.33 0.36
CA PRO A 124 -9.73 -0.06 1.54
C PRO A 124 -10.37 -1.30 2.20
N VAL A 125 -9.59 -2.36 2.37
CA VAL A 125 -9.95 -3.57 3.11
C VAL A 125 -9.37 -3.52 4.51
N LYS A 126 -8.12 -3.06 4.65
CA LYS A 126 -7.42 -2.91 5.92
C LYS A 126 -6.53 -1.69 5.90
N ASN A 127 -6.51 -0.97 7.03
CA ASN A 127 -5.57 0.11 7.29
C ASN A 127 -5.15 0.02 8.75
N TYR A 128 -4.10 -0.74 9.03
CA TYR A 128 -3.67 -1.04 10.38
C TYR A 128 -2.37 -0.32 10.73
N VAL A 129 -2.33 0.26 11.92
CA VAL A 129 -1.14 0.89 12.50
C VAL A 129 -0.57 0.00 13.59
N SER A 130 0.64 -0.49 13.42
CA SER A 130 1.39 -1.17 14.47
C SER A 130 2.18 -0.15 15.27
N LEU A 131 1.94 -0.08 16.58
CA LEU A 131 2.66 0.82 17.47
C LEU A 131 4.00 0.22 17.93
N ALA A 132 4.89 1.08 18.40
CA ALA A 132 6.10 0.66 19.10
C ALA A 132 5.75 -0.25 20.29
N ASN A 133 6.64 -1.21 20.59
CA ASN A 133 6.39 -2.34 21.49
C ASN A 133 5.78 -1.94 22.85
N LEU A 134 6.25 -0.84 23.45
CA LEU A 134 5.71 -0.33 24.72
C LEU A 134 4.21 -0.01 24.62
N TRP A 135 3.82 0.73 23.58
CA TRP A 135 2.44 1.20 23.39
C TRP A 135 1.50 0.06 22.99
N ARG A 136 2.02 -0.93 22.27
CA ARG A 136 1.31 -2.17 21.98
C ARG A 136 1.05 -2.96 23.25
N ALA A 137 2.06 -3.11 24.12
CA ALA A 137 1.96 -3.87 25.36
C ALA A 137 0.93 -3.28 26.36
N VAL A 138 0.76 -1.96 26.37
CA VAL A 138 -0.24 -1.28 27.23
C VAL A 138 -1.60 -1.08 26.54
N GLY A 139 -1.82 -1.66 25.35
CA GLY A 139 -3.12 -1.69 24.68
C GLY A 139 -3.48 -0.45 23.85
N PHE A 140 -2.61 0.55 23.73
CA PHE A 140 -2.88 1.74 22.88
C PHE A 140 -3.06 1.40 21.41
N GLU A 141 -2.37 0.38 20.90
CA GLU A 141 -2.52 -0.09 19.53
C GLU A 141 -3.97 -0.50 19.20
N PHE A 142 -4.65 -1.14 20.16
CA PHE A 142 -6.07 -1.47 20.00
C PHE A 142 -6.94 -0.21 19.85
N ILE A 143 -6.70 0.83 20.66
CA ILE A 143 -7.47 2.08 20.63
C ILE A 143 -7.26 2.80 19.29
N VAL A 144 -6.03 2.88 18.82
CA VAL A 144 -5.68 3.50 17.53
C VAL A 144 -6.36 2.80 16.35
N ASN A 145 -6.54 1.47 16.43
CA ASN A 145 -7.13 0.66 15.37
C ASN A 145 -8.63 0.35 15.56
N LEU A 146 -9.34 1.03 16.47
CA LEU A 146 -10.78 0.84 16.67
C LEU A 146 -11.61 1.14 15.41
N ASP A 147 -11.13 2.03 14.57
CA ASP A 147 -11.76 2.38 13.28
C ASP A 147 -11.88 1.18 12.32
N GLN A 148 -11.02 0.16 12.47
CA GLN A 148 -11.10 -1.09 11.71
C GLN A 148 -12.32 -1.94 12.12
N LYS A 149 -12.85 -1.73 13.32
CA LYS A 149 -14.04 -2.45 13.82
C LYS A 149 -15.34 -1.71 13.48
N SER A 150 -15.31 -0.38 13.48
CA SER A 150 -16.47 0.44 13.14
C SER A 150 -16.06 1.84 12.69
N PRO A 151 -16.68 2.36 11.60
CA PRO A 151 -16.45 3.73 11.14
C PRO A 151 -16.73 4.83 12.19
N LYS A 152 -17.52 4.51 13.22
CA LYS A 152 -17.79 5.44 14.34
C LYS A 152 -16.51 5.85 15.08
N PHE A 153 -15.48 5.02 15.06
CA PHE A 153 -14.21 5.27 15.73
C PHE A 153 -13.14 5.92 14.82
N ARG A 154 -13.51 6.42 13.66
CA ARG A 154 -12.55 7.17 12.78
C ARG A 154 -11.92 8.37 13.52
N PHE A 155 -12.64 8.95 14.47
CA PHE A 155 -12.11 10.04 15.27
C PHE A 155 -10.88 9.63 16.10
N THR A 156 -10.84 8.43 16.69
CA THR A 156 -9.71 7.97 17.51
C THR A 156 -8.42 7.90 16.69
N ARG A 157 -8.48 7.33 15.47
CA ARG A 157 -7.35 7.30 14.54
C ARG A 157 -6.90 8.70 14.15
N LYS A 158 -7.86 9.56 13.74
CA LYS A 158 -7.55 10.91 13.31
C LYS A 158 -6.93 11.71 14.46
N PHE A 159 -7.48 11.63 15.67
CA PHE A 159 -6.95 12.33 16.83
C PHE A 159 -5.54 11.85 17.18
N TRP A 160 -5.32 10.54 17.20
CA TRP A 160 -4.00 10.00 17.43
C TRP A 160 -3.00 10.46 16.35
N GLU A 161 -3.32 10.34 15.08
CA GLU A 161 -2.43 10.69 13.96
C GLU A 161 -1.97 12.16 14.04
N PHE A 162 -2.90 13.08 14.33
CA PHE A 162 -2.62 14.51 14.28
C PHE A 162 -2.02 15.08 15.57
N TYR A 163 -2.28 14.47 16.72
CA TYR A 163 -1.90 15.07 18.02
C TYR A 163 -1.02 14.19 18.90
N LEU A 164 -1.10 12.87 18.75
CA LEU A 164 -0.45 11.95 19.70
C LEU A 164 0.59 11.03 19.08
N SER A 165 0.71 10.97 17.75
CA SER A 165 1.55 10.01 17.05
C SER A 165 3.04 10.17 17.35
N TYR A 166 3.52 11.36 17.68
CA TYR A 166 4.91 11.57 18.10
C TYR A 166 5.18 11.09 19.55
N ILE A 167 4.15 10.96 20.38
CA ILE A 167 4.24 10.45 21.75
C ILE A 167 4.06 8.93 21.73
N PHE A 168 2.94 8.47 21.17
CA PHE A 168 2.61 7.05 21.01
C PHE A 168 3.03 6.59 19.61
N ARG A 169 4.34 6.50 19.39
CA ARG A 169 4.94 6.27 18.07
C ARG A 169 4.50 4.96 17.45
N ALA A 170 4.18 5.01 16.16
CA ALA A 170 3.98 3.81 15.38
C ALA A 170 5.32 3.27 14.84
N LYS A 171 5.31 1.96 14.58
CA LYS A 171 6.38 1.24 13.93
C LYS A 171 6.08 1.11 12.43
N GLU A 172 4.93 0.52 12.11
CA GLU A 172 4.59 0.16 10.73
C GLU A 172 3.13 0.46 10.42
N LEU A 173 2.89 0.67 9.14
CA LEU A 173 1.58 0.73 8.51
C LEU A 173 1.38 -0.54 7.68
N SER A 174 0.21 -1.16 7.79
CA SER A 174 -0.17 -2.29 6.96
C SER A 174 -1.49 -1.98 6.27
N PHE A 175 -1.45 -1.92 4.95
CA PHE A 175 -2.59 -1.64 4.10
C PHE A 175 -2.95 -2.88 3.29
N GLU A 176 -4.26 -3.11 3.13
CA GLU A 176 -4.81 -4.03 2.15
C GLU A 176 -5.88 -3.31 1.34
N PHE A 177 -5.75 -3.35 0.02
CA PHE A 177 -6.64 -2.69 -0.93
C PHE A 177 -7.19 -3.70 -1.92
N GLU A 178 -8.49 -3.63 -2.17
CA GLU A 178 -9.14 -4.31 -3.29
C GLU A 178 -9.09 -3.41 -4.52
N VAL A 179 -8.66 -3.94 -5.64
CA VAL A 179 -8.58 -3.22 -6.92
C VAL A 179 -9.95 -3.16 -7.57
N ILE A 180 -10.41 -1.94 -7.88
CA ILE A 180 -11.68 -1.69 -8.57
C ILE A 180 -11.38 -1.21 -9.99
N LYS A 181 -11.72 -2.01 -10.99
CA LYS A 181 -11.65 -1.63 -12.41
C LYS A 181 -13.04 -1.66 -13.00
N GLU A 182 -13.35 -0.68 -13.83
CA GLU A 182 -14.61 -0.68 -14.58
C GLU A 182 -14.54 -1.74 -15.68
N ASP A 183 -15.61 -2.51 -15.83
CA ASP A 183 -15.72 -3.44 -16.96
C ASP A 183 -15.72 -2.63 -18.27
N SER A 184 -14.79 -2.92 -19.14
CA SER A 184 -14.65 -2.30 -20.47
C SER A 184 -15.89 -2.51 -21.39
N LYS A 185 -16.89 -3.25 -20.91
CA LYS A 185 -18.13 -3.53 -21.65
C LYS A 185 -19.23 -2.47 -21.48
N ASN A 186 -19.09 -1.52 -20.53
CA ASN A 186 -20.11 -0.48 -20.30
C ASN A 186 -19.76 0.91 -20.86
N GLY A 187 -18.64 1.04 -21.59
CA GLY A 187 -18.17 2.32 -22.16
C GLY A 187 -18.85 2.76 -23.46
N GLU A 188 -19.57 1.88 -24.16
CA GLU A 188 -20.12 2.21 -25.49
C GLU A 188 -21.54 2.81 -25.49
N THR A 189 -22.22 2.95 -24.36
CA THR A 189 -23.66 3.36 -24.36
C THR A 189 -23.92 4.81 -23.94
N LYS A 190 -22.91 5.65 -23.73
CA LYS A 190 -23.10 7.06 -23.29
C LYS A 190 -22.69 8.15 -24.27
N LEU A 191 -22.52 7.84 -25.56
CA LEU A 191 -22.16 8.84 -26.58
C LEU A 191 -23.25 9.13 -27.61
N LEU A 192 -24.48 8.69 -27.38
CA LEU A 192 -25.66 9.03 -28.23
C LEU A 192 -26.87 9.32 -27.35
N ALA A 193 -26.89 10.46 -26.68
CA ALA A 193 -28.12 11.08 -26.20
C ALA A 193 -27.92 12.59 -26.04
#